data_7a87df8d4e9e8d2fe896f57b1d60170c
#
_entry.id   7a87df8d4e9e8d2fe896f57b1d60170c
#
_cell.length_a   1.000
_cell.length_b   1.000
_cell.length_c   1.000
_cell.angle_alpha   90.00
_cell.angle_beta   90.00
_cell.angle_gamma   90.00
#
_symmetry.space_group_name_H-M   'P 1'
#
loop_
_entity.id
_entity.type
_entity.pdbx_description
1 polymer ?
#
loop_
_entity_poly.entity_id
_entity_poly.type
_entity_poly.pdbx_seq_one_letter_code
_entity_poly.pdbx_strand_id
1 'polypeptide(L)'
;MVRYQESLTPSWSFHLALLVVIPMGFGMLAPINIVAGYVAAITLYAITLFAFVVFAPRIIVTDTHLRAGRASIELSLLGKATVIEQVDRNRAIGDARTWKLIRAWIPRGLSVIVNDSNDPTPSWYVSTRNPEKLRDALRGN
;
A
#
# COMPACT_ATOMS: atom_id res chain seq x y z
N MET A 1 6.45 7.30 21.17
CA MET A 1 6.71 8.37 20.16
C MET A 1 6.61 7.79 18.76
N VAL A 2 6.20 8.55 17.73
CA VAL A 2 6.18 8.03 16.35
C VAL A 2 7.58 8.21 15.74
N ARG A 3 8.21 7.11 15.32
CA ARG A 3 9.56 7.11 14.69
C ARG A 3 9.50 7.24 13.17
N TYR A 4 8.44 6.68 12.58
CA TYR A 4 8.25 6.69 11.13
C TYR A 4 6.77 6.70 10.80
N GLN A 5 6.40 7.45 9.77
CA GLN A 5 5.04 7.46 9.23
C GLN A 5 5.09 7.64 7.72
N GLU A 6 4.38 6.78 7.00
CA GLU A 6 4.20 6.87 5.55
C GLU A 6 2.76 6.58 5.17
N SER A 7 2.20 7.40 4.27
CA SER A 7 0.90 7.14 3.65
C SER A 7 1.12 6.56 2.25
N LEU A 8 0.50 5.41 1.98
CA LEU A 8 0.66 4.70 0.71
C LEU A 8 -0.34 5.20 -0.34
N THR A 9 -0.43 6.52 -0.51
CA THR A 9 -1.27 7.15 -1.54
C THR A 9 -0.83 6.75 -2.94
N PRO A 10 -1.74 6.79 -3.93
CA PRO A 10 -1.42 6.51 -5.32
C PRO A 10 -0.27 7.37 -5.86
N SER A 11 0.55 6.80 -6.73
CA SER A 11 1.61 7.51 -7.44
C SER A 11 1.05 8.24 -8.67
N TRP A 12 1.86 9.13 -9.26
CA TRP A 12 1.50 9.85 -10.50
C TRP A 12 1.09 8.88 -11.64
N SER A 13 1.82 7.80 -11.83
CA SER A 13 1.51 6.80 -12.85
C SER A 13 0.13 6.15 -12.66
N PHE A 14 -0.32 6.02 -11.42
CA PHE A 14 -1.66 5.52 -11.12
C PHE A 14 -2.75 6.51 -11.53
N HIS A 15 -2.52 7.82 -11.39
CA HIS A 15 -3.45 8.83 -11.87
C HIS A 15 -3.61 8.76 -13.39
N LEU A 16 -2.54 8.50 -14.14
CA LEU A 16 -2.63 8.28 -15.58
C LEU A 16 -3.50 7.06 -15.92
N ALA A 17 -3.35 5.95 -15.18
CA ALA A 17 -4.18 4.77 -15.35
C ALA A 17 -5.67 5.07 -15.05
N LEU A 18 -5.96 5.93 -14.07
CA LEU A 18 -7.33 6.33 -13.74
C LEU A 18 -8.01 7.16 -14.85
N LEU A 19 -7.25 7.78 -15.78
CA LEU A 19 -7.86 8.50 -16.91
C LEU A 19 -8.75 7.61 -17.78
N VAL A 20 -8.54 6.29 -17.77
CA VAL A 20 -9.40 5.31 -18.46
C VAL A 20 -10.85 5.33 -17.92
N VAL A 21 -11.03 5.73 -16.66
CA VAL A 21 -12.36 5.84 -16.04
C VAL A 21 -13.22 6.91 -16.71
N ILE A 22 -12.60 7.96 -17.29
CA ILE A 22 -13.30 9.06 -17.94
C ILE A 22 -14.08 8.57 -19.17
N PRO A 23 -13.47 7.93 -20.19
CA PRO A 23 -14.23 7.43 -21.34
C PRO A 23 -15.23 6.34 -20.95
N MET A 24 -14.95 5.54 -19.92
CA MET A 24 -15.90 4.56 -19.42
C MET A 24 -17.16 5.24 -18.85
N GLY A 25 -17.00 6.23 -17.97
CA GLY A 25 -18.11 6.97 -17.39
C GLY A 25 -18.90 7.75 -18.44
N PHE A 26 -18.22 8.35 -19.41
CA PHE A 26 -18.84 9.04 -20.52
C PHE A 26 -19.69 8.08 -21.37
N GLY A 27 -19.13 6.94 -21.78
CA GLY A 27 -19.78 5.95 -22.65
C GLY A 27 -21.05 5.33 -22.06
N MET A 28 -21.20 5.34 -20.73
CA MET A 28 -22.40 4.80 -20.06
C MET A 28 -23.68 5.61 -20.37
N LEU A 29 -23.58 6.93 -20.38
CA LEU A 29 -24.75 7.82 -20.49
C LEU A 29 -24.76 8.70 -21.75
N ALA A 30 -23.62 8.89 -22.43
CA ALA A 30 -23.54 9.70 -23.65
C ALA A 30 -24.49 9.25 -24.77
N PRO A 31 -24.78 7.95 -24.99
CA PRO A 31 -25.78 7.52 -25.99
C PRO A 31 -27.19 7.99 -25.70
N ILE A 32 -27.51 8.27 -24.43
CA ILE A 32 -28.82 8.74 -23.99
C ILE A 32 -28.84 10.27 -23.96
N ASN A 33 -27.82 10.86 -23.31
CA ASN A 33 -27.65 12.30 -23.17
C ASN A 33 -26.17 12.64 -22.99
N ILE A 34 -25.64 13.48 -23.88
CA ILE A 34 -24.23 13.83 -23.90
C ILE A 34 -23.78 14.59 -22.65
N VAL A 35 -24.64 15.47 -22.12
CA VAL A 35 -24.35 16.23 -20.89
C VAL A 35 -24.31 15.27 -19.69
N ALA A 36 -25.24 14.33 -19.61
CA ALA A 36 -25.24 13.29 -18.59
C ALA A 36 -23.98 12.42 -18.68
N GLY A 37 -23.47 12.15 -19.89
CA GLY A 37 -22.19 11.45 -20.11
C GLY A 37 -21.00 12.19 -19.48
N TYR A 38 -20.88 13.50 -19.70
CA TYR A 38 -19.82 14.30 -19.07
C TYR A 38 -19.94 14.33 -17.54
N VAL A 39 -21.14 14.54 -17.01
CA VAL A 39 -21.37 14.53 -15.56
C VAL A 39 -20.99 13.17 -14.96
N ALA A 40 -21.39 12.07 -15.58
CA ALA A 40 -21.05 10.73 -15.14
C ALA A 40 -19.52 10.49 -15.14
N ALA A 41 -18.83 10.91 -16.21
CA ALA A 41 -17.38 10.77 -16.32
C ALA A 41 -16.63 11.50 -15.20
N ILE A 42 -16.98 12.77 -14.97
CA ILE A 42 -16.33 13.61 -13.94
C ILE A 42 -16.65 13.06 -12.55
N THR A 43 -17.89 12.72 -12.28
CA THR A 43 -18.33 12.21 -10.98
C THR A 43 -17.65 10.88 -10.66
N LEU A 44 -17.63 9.94 -11.60
CA LEU A 44 -17.01 8.63 -11.41
C LEU A 44 -15.49 8.77 -11.18
N TYR A 45 -14.82 9.61 -11.95
CA TYR A 45 -13.39 9.90 -11.76
C TYR A 45 -13.12 10.50 -10.37
N ALA A 46 -13.89 11.50 -9.97
CA ALA A 46 -13.73 12.17 -8.66
C ALA A 46 -13.98 11.21 -7.49
N ILE A 47 -15.03 10.39 -7.55
CA ILE A 47 -15.33 9.39 -6.52
C ILE A 47 -14.22 8.36 -6.43
N THR A 48 -13.75 7.86 -7.57
CA THR A 48 -12.66 6.87 -7.60
C THR A 48 -11.38 7.42 -7.00
N LEU A 49 -10.97 8.63 -7.41
CA LEU A 49 -9.78 9.29 -6.88
C LEU A 49 -9.91 9.54 -5.36
N PHE A 50 -11.05 10.05 -4.92
CA PHE A 50 -11.32 10.29 -3.50
C PHE A 50 -11.21 8.99 -2.69
N ALA A 51 -11.81 7.91 -3.16
CA ALA A 51 -11.72 6.61 -2.50
C ALA A 51 -10.28 6.13 -2.34
N PHE A 52 -9.45 6.21 -3.40
CA PHE A 52 -8.05 5.79 -3.32
C PHE A 52 -7.19 6.63 -2.37
N VAL A 53 -7.49 7.91 -2.24
CA VAL A 53 -6.77 8.81 -1.30
C VAL A 53 -7.22 8.57 0.13
N VAL A 54 -8.53 8.51 0.39
CA VAL A 54 -9.09 8.37 1.75
C VAL A 54 -8.81 6.99 2.34
N PHE A 55 -8.92 5.93 1.54
CA PHE A 55 -8.67 4.56 1.97
C PHE A 55 -7.20 4.13 1.81
N ALA A 56 -6.27 5.07 1.55
CA ALA A 56 -4.85 4.75 1.49
C ALA A 56 -4.36 4.25 2.86
N PRO A 57 -3.78 3.04 2.95
CA PRO A 57 -3.24 2.54 4.20
C PRO A 57 -2.02 3.34 4.61
N ARG A 58 -1.79 3.40 5.90
CA ARG A 58 -0.62 4.05 6.50
C ARG A 58 0.28 3.03 7.15
N ILE A 59 1.58 3.27 7.07
CA ILE A 59 2.60 2.59 7.85
C ILE A 59 3.00 3.54 8.97
N ILE A 60 2.96 3.06 10.21
CA ILE A 60 3.35 3.83 11.38
C ILE A 60 4.24 2.94 12.25
N VAL A 61 5.43 3.43 12.57
CA VAL A 61 6.33 2.81 13.54
C VAL A 61 6.35 3.68 14.78
N THR A 62 5.99 3.09 15.89
CA THR A 62 6.10 3.70 17.23
C THR A 62 7.28 3.08 17.98
N ASP A 63 7.49 3.46 19.23
CA ASP A 63 8.54 2.88 20.07
C ASP A 63 8.29 1.39 20.40
N THR A 64 7.05 0.93 20.27
CA THR A 64 6.65 -0.43 20.68
C THR A 64 6.02 -1.25 19.56
N HIS A 65 5.43 -0.64 18.55
CA HIS A 65 4.64 -1.35 17.53
C HIS A 65 4.95 -0.87 16.12
N LEU A 66 4.89 -1.82 15.16
CA LEU A 66 4.75 -1.57 13.74
C LEU A 66 3.27 -1.73 13.37
N ARG A 67 2.65 -0.68 12.86
CA ARG A 67 1.31 -0.72 12.28
C ARG A 67 1.39 -0.57 10.77
N ALA A 68 0.84 -1.53 10.05
CA ALA A 68 0.76 -1.51 8.60
C ALA A 68 -0.71 -1.65 8.15
N GLY A 69 -1.33 -0.54 7.79
CA GLY A 69 -2.77 -0.49 7.51
C GLY A 69 -3.60 -0.83 8.75
N ARG A 70 -4.29 -1.96 8.72
CA ARG A 70 -5.14 -2.46 9.82
C ARG A 70 -4.41 -3.39 10.78
N ALA A 71 -3.29 -3.99 10.35
CA ALA A 71 -2.52 -4.91 11.16
C ALA A 71 -1.52 -4.16 12.04
N SER A 72 -1.25 -4.70 13.21
CA SER A 72 -0.28 -4.18 14.18
C SER A 72 0.48 -5.33 14.82
N ILE A 73 1.80 -5.17 14.98
CA ILE A 73 2.66 -6.15 15.62
C ILE A 73 3.67 -5.43 16.53
N GLU A 74 4.05 -6.05 17.65
CA GLU A 74 5.07 -5.51 18.54
C GLU A 74 6.46 -5.59 17.90
N LEU A 75 7.27 -4.55 18.11
CA LEU A 75 8.65 -4.53 17.60
C LEU A 75 9.52 -5.64 18.21
N SER A 76 9.23 -6.07 19.43
CA SER A 76 9.91 -7.16 20.12
C SER A 76 9.79 -8.51 19.40
N LEU A 77 8.70 -8.71 18.66
CA LEU A 77 8.41 -9.92 17.88
C LEU A 77 8.99 -9.86 16.47
N LEU A 78 9.57 -8.74 16.08
CA LEU A 78 10.15 -8.57 14.75
C LEU A 78 11.62 -8.99 14.75
N GLY A 79 11.97 -9.83 13.78
CA GLY A 79 13.31 -10.25 13.51
C GLY A 79 14.01 -9.39 12.44
N LYS A 80 14.79 -10.06 11.59
CA LYS A 80 15.55 -9.41 10.53
C LYS A 80 14.63 -8.74 9.52
N ALA A 81 14.87 -7.45 9.27
CA ALA A 81 14.22 -6.68 8.22
C ALA A 81 15.12 -6.57 6.98
N THR A 82 14.62 -7.00 5.83
CA THR A 82 15.34 -7.03 4.55
C THR A 82 14.64 -6.16 3.53
N VAL A 83 15.37 -5.23 2.91
CA VAL A 83 14.88 -4.42 1.79
C VAL A 83 14.67 -5.32 0.57
N ILE A 84 13.51 -5.22 -0.05
CA ILE A 84 13.14 -5.98 -1.24
C ILE A 84 13.00 -5.02 -2.41
N GLU A 85 13.85 -5.20 -3.40
CA GLU A 85 13.78 -4.48 -4.66
C GLU A 85 12.70 -5.07 -5.57
N GLN A 86 12.33 -4.32 -6.60
CA GLN A 86 11.27 -4.72 -7.55
C GLN A 86 11.53 -6.10 -8.18
N VAL A 87 12.79 -6.41 -8.48
CA VAL A 87 13.20 -7.68 -9.13
C VAL A 87 12.91 -8.88 -8.24
N ASP A 88 13.12 -8.74 -6.93
CA ASP A 88 12.94 -9.82 -5.95
C ASP A 88 11.54 -9.87 -5.33
N ARG A 89 10.69 -8.90 -5.68
CA ARG A 89 9.34 -8.76 -5.11
C ARG A 89 8.51 -10.03 -5.24
N ASN A 90 8.48 -10.63 -6.43
CA ASN A 90 7.67 -11.82 -6.70
C ASN A 90 8.10 -13.01 -5.84
N ARG A 91 9.40 -13.16 -5.59
CA ARG A 91 9.93 -14.18 -4.69
C ARG A 91 9.54 -13.91 -3.24
N ALA A 92 9.67 -12.65 -2.79
CA ALA A 92 9.34 -12.26 -1.42
C ALA A 92 7.85 -12.42 -1.08
N ILE A 93 6.95 -12.24 -2.06
CA ILE A 93 5.51 -12.39 -1.87
C ILE A 93 4.99 -13.79 -2.22
N GLY A 94 5.84 -14.69 -2.71
CA GLY A 94 5.44 -16.02 -3.18
C GLY A 94 4.98 -16.98 -2.08
N ASP A 95 5.47 -16.83 -0.85
CA ASP A 95 5.01 -17.67 0.28
C ASP A 95 3.59 -17.24 0.70
N ALA A 96 2.65 -18.17 0.63
CA ALA A 96 1.25 -17.95 0.99
C ALA A 96 1.06 -17.58 2.47
N ARG A 97 1.98 -18.01 3.33
CA ARG A 97 1.92 -17.73 4.78
C ARG A 97 2.42 -16.33 5.16
N THR A 98 3.13 -15.63 4.25
CA THR A 98 3.58 -14.25 4.48
C THR A 98 2.38 -13.31 4.51
N TRP A 99 2.27 -12.50 5.57
CA TRP A 99 1.31 -11.41 5.60
C TRP A 99 1.75 -10.28 4.66
N LYS A 100 0.82 -9.72 3.88
CA LYS A 100 1.18 -8.82 2.77
C LYS A 100 0.36 -7.55 2.78
N LEU A 101 1.06 -6.40 2.82
CA LEU A 101 0.52 -5.10 2.47
C LEU A 101 1.10 -4.68 1.11
N ILE A 102 0.44 -5.07 0.02
CA ILE A 102 0.91 -4.79 -1.34
C ILE A 102 0.16 -3.59 -1.92
N ARG A 103 0.93 -2.69 -2.57
CA ARG A 103 0.39 -1.64 -3.42
C ARG A 103 1.04 -1.72 -4.81
N ALA A 104 0.20 -1.79 -5.86
CA ALA A 104 0.67 -2.00 -7.23
C ALA A 104 1.58 -0.86 -7.72
N TRP A 105 1.33 0.35 -7.25
CA TRP A 105 2.10 1.56 -7.60
C TRP A 105 3.37 1.77 -6.76
N ILE A 106 3.69 0.86 -5.84
CA ILE A 106 4.91 0.90 -5.04
C ILE A 106 5.69 -0.38 -5.32
N PRO A 107 6.77 -0.32 -6.12
CA PRO A 107 7.50 -1.50 -6.57
C PRO A 107 8.40 -2.10 -5.51
N ARG A 108 8.89 -1.29 -4.57
CA ARG A 108 9.81 -1.69 -3.49
C ARG A 108 9.04 -2.02 -2.21
N GLY A 109 9.70 -2.73 -1.30
CA GLY A 109 9.12 -3.07 -0.02
C GLY A 109 10.13 -3.49 1.01
N LEU A 110 9.64 -3.81 2.20
CA LEU A 110 10.40 -4.37 3.30
C LEU A 110 9.80 -5.72 3.68
N SER A 111 10.64 -6.75 3.75
CA SER A 111 10.29 -8.04 4.33
C SER A 111 10.84 -8.12 5.74
N VAL A 112 9.98 -8.43 6.72
CA VAL A 112 10.35 -8.52 8.12
C VAL A 112 9.98 -9.90 8.64
N ILE A 113 10.93 -10.61 9.25
CA ILE A 113 10.68 -11.92 9.86
C ILE A 113 9.88 -11.70 11.15
N VAL A 114 8.90 -12.56 11.39
CA VAL A 114 8.12 -12.59 12.63
C VAL A 114 8.60 -13.74 13.49
N ASN A 115 8.98 -13.42 14.73
CA ASN A 115 9.45 -14.38 15.74
C ASN A 115 8.39 -14.60 16.83
N ASP A 116 7.13 -14.73 16.42
CA ASP A 116 6.02 -15.03 17.32
C ASP A 116 5.70 -16.52 17.23
N SER A 117 5.90 -17.25 18.32
CA SER A 117 5.58 -18.67 18.39
C SER A 117 4.07 -18.97 18.34
N ASN A 118 3.22 -17.99 18.60
CA ASN A 118 1.76 -18.11 18.59
C ASN A 118 1.14 -17.70 17.25
N ASP A 119 1.91 -17.06 16.37
CA ASP A 119 1.43 -16.66 15.03
C ASP A 119 2.06 -17.57 13.95
N PRO A 120 1.26 -18.26 13.14
CA PRO A 120 1.77 -19.09 12.05
C PRO A 120 2.39 -18.27 10.89
N THR A 121 2.33 -16.94 10.95
CA THR A 121 2.84 -16.03 9.93
C THR A 121 4.37 -15.89 10.06
N PRO A 122 5.18 -16.43 9.13
CA PRO A 122 6.64 -16.40 9.26
C PRO A 122 7.25 -15.04 8.98
N SER A 123 6.56 -14.20 8.20
CA SER A 123 7.08 -12.89 7.80
C SER A 123 5.98 -11.94 7.35
N TRP A 124 6.28 -10.65 7.39
CA TRP A 124 5.47 -9.58 6.83
C TRP A 124 6.17 -8.96 5.62
N TYR A 125 5.43 -8.77 4.54
CA TYR A 125 5.86 -7.96 3.40
C TYR A 125 5.06 -6.66 3.36
N VAL A 126 5.74 -5.53 3.39
CA VAL A 126 5.12 -4.19 3.40
C VAL A 126 5.67 -3.39 2.23
N SER A 127 4.81 -3.00 1.28
CA SER A 127 5.19 -2.05 0.23
C SER A 127 5.47 -0.68 0.82
N THR A 128 6.62 -0.10 0.52
CA THR A 128 7.05 1.23 1.00
C THR A 128 7.93 1.90 -0.04
N ARG A 129 7.85 3.24 -0.13
CA ARG A 129 8.74 4.05 -0.98
C ARG A 129 10.12 4.24 -0.38
N ASN A 130 10.22 4.10 0.95
CA ASN A 130 11.45 4.33 1.70
C ASN A 130 11.80 3.11 2.58
N PRO A 131 12.11 1.94 1.99
CA PRO A 131 12.33 0.71 2.75
C PRO A 131 13.54 0.81 3.69
N GLU A 132 14.55 1.60 3.33
CA GLU A 132 15.72 1.84 4.17
C GLU A 132 15.34 2.60 5.44
N LYS A 133 14.59 3.70 5.31
CA LYS A 133 14.13 4.49 6.47
C LYS A 133 13.20 3.69 7.37
N LEU A 134 12.32 2.89 6.76
CA LEU A 134 11.43 2.01 7.52
C LEU A 134 12.23 0.96 8.30
N ARG A 135 13.21 0.32 7.65
CA ARG A 135 14.11 -0.65 8.31
C ARG A 135 14.86 -0.03 9.49
N ASP A 136 15.40 1.18 9.29
CA ASP A 136 16.18 1.85 10.33
C ASP A 136 15.30 2.28 11.51
N ALA A 137 14.06 2.72 11.24
CA ALA A 137 13.07 3.01 12.27
C ALA A 137 12.68 1.76 13.10
N LEU A 138 12.65 0.57 12.48
CA LEU A 138 12.40 -0.70 13.19
C LEU A 138 13.56 -1.11 14.08
N ARG A 139 14.79 -0.76 13.73
CA ARG A 139 16.01 -1.08 14.53
C ARG A 139 16.20 -0.16 15.73
N GLY A 140 15.50 0.96 15.80
CA GLY A 140 15.57 1.88 16.93
C GLY A 140 16.82 2.76 16.97
N ASN A 141 17.54 2.89 15.85
CA ASN A 141 18.65 3.83 15.68
C ASN A 141 18.14 5.18 15.13
#